data_2b426ee490b8bd7986063417ad7c84ec
#
_entry.id   2b426ee490b8bd7986063417ad7c84ec
#
_cell.length_a   1.000
_cell.length_b   1.000
_cell.length_c   1.000
_cell.angle_alpha   90.00
_cell.angle_beta   90.00
_cell.angle_gamma   90.00
#
_symmetry.space_group_name_H-M   'P 1'
#
loop_
_entity.id
_entity.type
_entity.pdbx_description
1 polymer ?
#
loop_
_entity_poly.entity_id
_entity_poly.type
_entity_poly.pdbx_seq_one_letter_code
_entity_poly.pdbx_strand_id
1 'polypeptide(L)'
;HMTIQTAVLIETLVFLGATVRWSSCNIFSTQDHAAAAMAERGVPVFAWKGQTDEEFDWCIEQTILKDGEPWDANMILDDGGDLTHMVHTKYPEMLETIHGISEETTTGVYRLKKMLEKGELKVPAINVNDSVTKSKNDNKYGCRHSLNDGIKRATDMLLSGKKALIIGYGDVGKGSAASLAQEGMVVRVTETDPICAMQACMDGFSLVSCYKDGNVTGKEEDINKDLLQDTDILVTTTGNVNVCDSAILNSLKNGAVVCNIGHFDTEI
;
A
#
# COMPACT_ATOMS: atom_id res chain seq x y z
N HIS A 1 -1.79 -9.05 -2.23
CA HIS A 1 -3.27 -9.06 -2.16
C HIS A 1 -3.82 -10.43 -2.55
N MET A 2 -5.02 -10.75 -2.06
CA MET A 2 -5.79 -11.91 -2.53
C MET A 2 -7.20 -11.46 -2.92
N THR A 3 -7.29 -10.71 -4.00
CA THR A 3 -8.53 -10.14 -4.54
C THR A 3 -9.02 -10.90 -5.76
N ILE A 4 -10.17 -10.53 -6.32
CA ILE A 4 -10.68 -11.09 -7.58
C ILE A 4 -9.67 -10.84 -8.71
N GLN A 5 -9.04 -9.67 -8.77
CA GLN A 5 -8.03 -9.34 -9.78
C GLN A 5 -6.80 -10.24 -9.64
N THR A 6 -6.36 -10.50 -8.41
CA THR A 6 -5.28 -11.43 -8.13
C THR A 6 -5.65 -12.87 -8.53
N ALA A 7 -6.89 -13.28 -8.30
CA ALA A 7 -7.36 -14.59 -8.75
C ALA A 7 -7.23 -14.76 -10.28
N VAL A 8 -7.55 -13.70 -11.05
CA VAL A 8 -7.36 -13.72 -12.51
C VAL A 8 -5.87 -13.81 -12.90
N LEU A 9 -4.99 -13.13 -12.15
CA LEU A 9 -3.54 -13.28 -12.36
C LEU A 9 -3.08 -14.72 -12.11
N ILE A 10 -3.49 -15.29 -10.97
CA ILE A 10 -3.15 -16.69 -10.61
C ILE A 10 -3.65 -17.67 -11.69
N GLU A 11 -4.90 -17.53 -12.13
CA GLU A 11 -5.45 -18.36 -13.21
C GLU A 11 -4.65 -18.23 -14.50
N THR A 12 -4.23 -17.00 -14.83
CA THR A 12 -3.42 -16.76 -16.03
C THR A 12 -2.06 -17.43 -15.91
N LEU A 13 -1.39 -17.34 -14.76
CA LEU A 13 -0.11 -18.00 -14.53
C LEU A 13 -0.25 -19.53 -14.63
N VAL A 14 -1.27 -20.10 -14.01
CA VAL A 14 -1.56 -21.54 -14.08
C VAL A 14 -1.86 -21.98 -15.51
N PHE A 15 -2.66 -21.19 -16.25
CA PHE A 15 -2.94 -21.47 -17.67
C PHE A 15 -1.67 -21.44 -18.53
N LEU A 16 -0.71 -20.60 -18.20
CA LEU A 16 0.61 -20.54 -18.87
C LEU A 16 1.57 -21.65 -18.42
N GLY A 17 1.15 -22.51 -17.49
CA GLY A 17 1.90 -23.68 -17.05
C GLY A 17 2.70 -23.47 -15.77
N ALA A 18 2.51 -22.35 -15.05
CA ALA A 18 3.16 -22.14 -13.76
C ALA A 18 2.49 -22.97 -12.65
N THR A 19 3.29 -23.46 -11.71
CA THR A 19 2.82 -23.94 -10.41
C THR A 19 2.84 -22.75 -9.45
N VAL A 20 1.72 -22.45 -8.83
CA VAL A 20 1.54 -21.26 -8.00
C VAL A 20 1.18 -21.65 -6.57
N ARG A 21 1.80 -20.99 -5.60
CA ARG A 21 1.40 -20.96 -4.17
C ARG A 21 1.27 -19.49 -3.78
N TRP A 22 0.26 -19.12 -3.04
CA TRP A 22 -0.08 -17.71 -2.83
C TRP A 22 -0.48 -17.40 -1.40
N SER A 23 -0.03 -16.25 -0.88
CA SER A 23 -0.53 -15.61 0.33
C SER A 23 -0.86 -14.14 0.05
N SER A 24 -1.56 -13.46 0.97
CA SER A 24 -1.76 -12.02 0.86
C SER A 24 -0.49 -11.26 1.27
N CYS A 25 -0.37 -10.01 0.86
CA CYS A 25 0.74 -9.12 1.23
C CYS A 25 0.45 -8.29 2.49
N ASN A 26 -0.75 -8.39 3.05
CA ASN A 26 -1.13 -7.80 4.34
C ASN A 26 -2.43 -8.43 4.88
N ILE A 27 -2.74 -8.16 6.15
CA ILE A 27 -3.90 -8.74 6.85
C ILE A 27 -5.27 -8.19 6.38
N PHE A 28 -5.30 -7.13 5.58
CA PHE A 28 -6.54 -6.41 5.21
C PHE A 28 -7.06 -6.76 3.82
N SER A 29 -6.20 -7.10 2.87
CA SER A 29 -6.51 -7.10 1.44
C SER A 29 -6.88 -8.47 0.87
N THR A 30 -7.58 -9.29 1.65
CA THR A 30 -8.15 -10.56 1.17
C THR A 30 -9.66 -10.44 0.97
N GLN A 31 -10.13 -10.95 -0.18
CA GLN A 31 -11.53 -11.26 -0.45
C GLN A 31 -11.69 -12.77 -0.31
N ASP A 32 -12.32 -13.24 0.77
CA ASP A 32 -12.41 -14.66 1.12
C ASP A 32 -13.00 -15.53 0.01
N HIS A 33 -13.99 -15.00 -0.72
CA HIS A 33 -14.58 -15.72 -1.86
C HIS A 33 -13.60 -15.90 -3.02
N ALA A 34 -12.66 -14.97 -3.24
CA ALA A 34 -11.61 -15.12 -4.25
C ALA A 34 -10.57 -16.16 -3.81
N ALA A 35 -10.17 -16.14 -2.54
CA ALA A 35 -9.27 -17.14 -1.97
C ALA A 35 -9.89 -18.54 -2.05
N ALA A 36 -11.15 -18.69 -1.65
CA ALA A 36 -11.90 -19.95 -1.70
C ALA A 36 -12.02 -20.49 -3.14
N ALA A 37 -12.32 -19.62 -4.11
CA ALA A 37 -12.43 -20.03 -5.51
C ALA A 37 -11.10 -20.56 -6.08
N MET A 38 -9.96 -19.98 -5.68
CA MET A 38 -8.65 -20.49 -6.10
C MET A 38 -8.31 -21.82 -5.41
N ALA A 39 -8.61 -21.94 -4.12
CA ALA A 39 -8.42 -23.19 -3.38
C ALA A 39 -9.27 -24.33 -3.96
N GLU A 40 -10.53 -24.09 -4.33
CA GLU A 40 -11.41 -25.05 -5.02
C GLU A 40 -10.83 -25.54 -6.34
N ARG A 41 -10.09 -24.69 -7.04
CA ARG A 41 -9.38 -25.03 -8.29
C ARG A 41 -8.03 -25.74 -8.07
N GLY A 42 -7.69 -26.03 -6.83
CA GLY A 42 -6.49 -26.77 -6.46
C GLY A 42 -5.22 -25.91 -6.38
N VAL A 43 -5.35 -24.58 -6.36
CA VAL A 43 -4.22 -23.68 -6.09
C VAL A 43 -4.07 -23.52 -4.58
N PRO A 44 -2.90 -23.84 -4.00
CA PRO A 44 -2.64 -23.57 -2.57
C PRO A 44 -2.64 -22.07 -2.28
N VAL A 45 -3.68 -21.59 -1.60
CA VAL A 45 -3.85 -20.19 -1.19
C VAL A 45 -3.98 -20.13 0.32
N PHE A 46 -3.11 -19.34 0.94
CA PHE A 46 -3.02 -19.13 2.37
C PHE A 46 -3.35 -17.67 2.69
N ALA A 47 -4.62 -17.32 2.68
CA ALA A 47 -5.10 -15.98 2.95
C ALA A 47 -6.57 -15.99 3.36
N TRP A 48 -6.91 -15.21 4.38
CA TRP A 48 -8.28 -14.87 4.76
C TRP A 48 -8.33 -13.47 5.35
N LYS A 49 -9.48 -12.86 5.34
CA LYS A 49 -9.67 -11.51 5.88
C LYS A 49 -9.71 -11.55 7.41
N GLY A 50 -9.00 -10.63 8.05
CA GLY A 50 -8.97 -10.52 9.51
C GLY A 50 -7.97 -11.45 10.19
N GLN A 51 -6.88 -11.78 9.50
CA GLN A 51 -5.72 -12.46 10.09
C GLN A 51 -5.10 -11.61 11.20
N THR A 52 -4.53 -12.27 12.20
CA THR A 52 -3.55 -11.64 13.09
C THR A 52 -2.18 -11.57 12.42
N ASP A 53 -1.24 -10.83 12.99
CA ASP A 53 0.12 -10.74 12.45
C ASP A 53 0.82 -12.11 12.46
N GLU A 54 0.60 -12.93 13.50
CA GLU A 54 1.16 -14.28 13.58
C GLU A 54 0.55 -15.22 12.53
N GLU A 55 -0.75 -15.10 12.26
CA GLU A 55 -1.41 -15.85 11.18
C GLU A 55 -0.93 -15.42 9.81
N PHE A 56 -0.67 -14.14 9.63
CA PHE A 56 -0.09 -13.60 8.40
C PHE A 56 1.32 -14.16 8.14
N ASP A 57 2.20 -14.11 9.14
CA ASP A 57 3.53 -14.70 9.04
C ASP A 57 3.47 -16.20 8.74
N TRP A 58 2.57 -16.92 9.40
CA TRP A 58 2.33 -18.35 9.14
C TRP A 58 1.89 -18.57 7.68
N CYS A 59 1.00 -17.74 7.14
CA CYS A 59 0.53 -17.86 5.75
C CYS A 59 1.67 -17.66 4.73
N ILE A 60 2.55 -16.68 4.97
CA ILE A 60 3.73 -16.49 4.14
C ILE A 60 4.61 -17.75 4.19
N GLU A 61 4.84 -18.28 5.38
CA GLU A 61 5.66 -19.48 5.57
C GLU A 61 5.04 -20.71 4.87
N GLN A 62 3.71 -20.89 4.92
CA GLN A 62 3.01 -21.95 4.18
C GLN A 62 3.14 -21.78 2.66
N THR A 63 3.32 -20.57 2.17
CA THR A 63 3.61 -20.33 0.75
C THR A 63 4.98 -20.87 0.35
N ILE A 64 5.94 -20.83 1.28
CA ILE A 64 7.31 -21.31 1.12
C ILE A 64 7.39 -22.84 1.29
N LEU A 65 6.63 -23.40 2.23
CA LEU A 65 6.72 -24.81 2.60
C LEU A 65 5.70 -25.67 1.84
N LYS A 66 6.15 -26.83 1.38
CA LYS A 66 5.31 -27.92 0.89
C LYS A 66 5.62 -29.19 1.67
N ASP A 67 4.62 -29.76 2.32
CA ASP A 67 4.77 -30.95 3.16
C ASP A 67 5.80 -30.78 4.29
N GLY A 68 5.98 -29.56 4.78
CA GLY A 68 6.89 -29.20 5.85
C GLY A 68 8.32 -28.85 5.41
N GLU A 69 8.63 -28.97 4.14
CA GLU A 69 9.95 -28.65 3.57
C GLU A 69 9.87 -27.50 2.56
N PRO A 70 10.94 -26.72 2.38
CA PRO A 70 10.99 -25.72 1.32
C PRO A 70 10.75 -26.34 -0.06
N TRP A 71 9.78 -25.77 -0.80
CA TRP A 71 9.54 -26.28 -2.15
C TRP A 71 10.48 -25.62 -3.17
N ASP A 72 10.60 -26.25 -4.34
CA ASP A 72 11.52 -25.88 -5.42
C ASP A 72 11.01 -24.71 -6.25
N ALA A 73 10.59 -23.62 -5.61
CA ALA A 73 10.20 -22.39 -6.31
C ALA A 73 11.38 -21.81 -7.08
N ASN A 74 11.13 -21.35 -8.31
CA ASN A 74 12.16 -20.74 -9.14
C ASN A 74 11.94 -19.23 -9.38
N MET A 75 10.81 -18.68 -8.97
CA MET A 75 10.48 -17.26 -9.07
C MET A 75 9.70 -16.81 -7.84
N ILE A 76 9.96 -15.58 -7.41
CA ILE A 76 9.16 -14.87 -6.41
C ILE A 76 8.43 -13.71 -7.10
N LEU A 77 7.13 -13.59 -6.85
CA LEU A 77 6.36 -12.39 -7.07
C LEU A 77 5.98 -11.86 -5.69
N ASP A 78 6.43 -10.67 -5.34
CA ASP A 78 6.25 -10.08 -4.02
C ASP A 78 5.64 -8.68 -4.10
N ASP A 79 5.02 -8.26 -3.00
CA ASP A 79 4.33 -6.98 -2.87
C ASP A 79 4.54 -6.46 -1.43
N GLY A 80 5.63 -5.73 -1.22
CA GLY A 80 6.07 -5.21 0.07
C GLY A 80 7.33 -5.87 0.62
N GLY A 81 7.75 -7.02 0.05
CA GLY A 81 9.02 -7.65 0.34
C GLY A 81 9.05 -8.56 1.56
N ASP A 82 7.89 -8.96 2.13
CA ASP A 82 7.87 -9.82 3.32
C ASP A 82 8.23 -11.27 2.99
N LEU A 83 7.70 -11.82 1.91
CA LEU A 83 8.08 -13.14 1.41
C LEU A 83 9.57 -13.19 1.06
N THR A 84 10.05 -12.19 0.33
CA THR A 84 11.48 -12.05 -0.03
C THR A 84 12.36 -12.01 1.19
N HIS A 85 11.99 -11.22 2.20
CA HIS A 85 12.74 -11.13 3.45
C HIS A 85 12.76 -12.47 4.20
N MET A 86 11.62 -13.15 4.30
CA MET A 86 11.52 -14.45 4.95
C MET A 86 12.41 -15.50 4.27
N VAL A 87 12.40 -15.55 2.93
CA VAL A 87 13.28 -16.47 2.18
C VAL A 87 14.75 -16.16 2.44
N HIS A 88 15.18 -14.88 2.42
CA HIS A 88 16.58 -14.51 2.64
C HIS A 88 17.06 -14.78 4.08
N THR A 89 16.16 -14.76 5.06
CA THR A 89 16.54 -14.89 6.49
C THR A 89 16.31 -16.26 7.07
N LYS A 90 15.21 -16.93 6.73
CA LYS A 90 14.83 -18.23 7.31
C LYS A 90 15.14 -19.41 6.38
N TYR A 91 15.09 -19.20 5.05
CA TYR A 91 15.17 -20.27 4.05
C TYR A 91 16.20 -19.93 2.95
N PRO A 92 17.44 -19.52 3.29
CA PRO A 92 18.42 -19.04 2.31
C PRO A 92 18.83 -20.10 1.28
N GLU A 93 18.65 -21.39 1.57
CA GLU A 93 18.89 -22.49 0.64
C GLU A 93 18.00 -22.43 -0.61
N MET A 94 16.80 -21.86 -0.52
CA MET A 94 15.92 -21.68 -1.67
C MET A 94 16.47 -20.71 -2.73
N LEU A 95 17.38 -19.80 -2.31
CA LEU A 95 17.99 -18.83 -3.21
C LEU A 95 18.88 -19.48 -4.28
N GLU A 96 19.26 -20.76 -4.11
CA GLU A 96 19.98 -21.53 -5.13
C GLU A 96 19.09 -21.89 -6.34
N THR A 97 17.78 -22.01 -6.15
CA THR A 97 16.81 -22.36 -7.22
C THR A 97 16.03 -21.14 -7.72
N ILE A 98 15.95 -20.07 -6.95
CA ILE A 98 15.23 -18.85 -7.32
C ILE A 98 16.03 -18.05 -8.35
N HIS A 99 15.48 -17.89 -9.56
CA HIS A 99 16.10 -17.13 -10.64
C HIS A 99 15.94 -15.62 -10.49
N GLY A 100 14.91 -15.16 -9.77
CA GLY A 100 14.67 -13.75 -9.56
C GLY A 100 13.39 -13.45 -8.80
N ILE A 101 13.26 -12.16 -8.47
CA ILE A 101 12.15 -11.59 -7.74
C ILE A 101 11.50 -10.51 -8.62
N SER A 102 10.17 -10.46 -8.65
CA SER A 102 9.40 -9.34 -9.18
C SER A 102 8.73 -8.63 -8.01
N GLU A 103 9.05 -7.36 -7.80
CA GLU A 103 8.47 -6.56 -6.71
C GLU A 103 7.47 -5.55 -7.24
N GLU A 104 6.27 -5.57 -6.70
CA GLU A 104 5.14 -4.80 -7.19
C GLU A 104 5.07 -3.38 -6.64
N THR A 105 5.54 -3.12 -5.40
CA THR A 105 5.19 -1.89 -4.71
C THR A 105 6.38 -1.06 -4.26
N THR A 106 6.18 0.25 -4.12
CA THR A 106 7.21 1.24 -3.74
C THR A 106 7.96 0.83 -2.46
N THR A 107 7.24 0.36 -1.45
CA THR A 107 7.83 -0.03 -0.15
C THR A 107 8.73 -1.26 -0.27
N GLY A 108 8.31 -2.27 -1.04
CA GLY A 108 9.14 -3.44 -1.31
C GLY A 108 10.37 -3.09 -2.14
N VAL A 109 10.22 -2.24 -3.17
CA VAL A 109 11.38 -1.73 -3.95
C VAL A 109 12.38 -1.01 -3.03
N TYR A 110 11.89 -0.20 -2.08
CA TYR A 110 12.77 0.46 -1.10
C TYR A 110 13.49 -0.55 -0.21
N ARG A 111 12.79 -1.57 0.27
CA ARG A 111 13.37 -2.68 1.06
C ARG A 111 14.45 -3.43 0.27
N LEU A 112 14.18 -3.78 -1.00
CA LEU A 112 15.14 -4.43 -1.89
C LEU A 112 16.39 -3.58 -2.14
N LYS A 113 16.24 -2.25 -2.34
CA LYS A 113 17.38 -1.33 -2.45
C LYS A 113 18.23 -1.33 -1.19
N LYS A 114 17.62 -1.31 -0.01
CA LYS A 114 18.34 -1.42 1.28
C LYS A 114 19.09 -2.75 1.42
N MET A 115 18.47 -3.85 1.03
CA MET A 115 19.12 -5.17 1.02
C MET A 115 20.31 -5.20 0.04
N LEU A 116 20.16 -4.58 -1.14
CA LEU A 116 21.25 -4.47 -2.12
C LEU A 116 22.42 -3.63 -1.58
N GLU A 117 22.14 -2.46 -0.99
CA GLU A 117 23.17 -1.59 -0.38
C GLU A 117 23.99 -2.32 0.70
N LYS A 118 23.34 -3.22 1.47
CA LYS A 118 23.98 -4.03 2.51
C LYS A 118 24.63 -5.31 1.97
N GLY A 119 24.46 -5.65 0.69
CA GLY A 119 24.93 -6.91 0.11
C GLY A 119 24.13 -8.15 0.56
N GLU A 120 22.93 -7.95 1.09
CA GLU A 120 22.03 -8.99 1.58
C GLU A 120 21.15 -9.57 0.45
N LEU A 121 20.85 -8.81 -0.61
CA LEU A 121 20.09 -9.28 -1.76
C LEU A 121 20.94 -10.25 -2.61
N LYS A 122 20.54 -11.52 -2.67
CA LYS A 122 21.35 -12.61 -3.26
C LYS A 122 20.92 -13.01 -4.67
N VAL A 123 19.74 -12.59 -5.11
CA VAL A 123 19.19 -12.91 -6.43
C VAL A 123 18.77 -11.64 -7.15
N PRO A 124 18.68 -11.65 -8.50
CA PRO A 124 18.19 -10.50 -9.26
C PRO A 124 16.77 -10.11 -8.82
N ALA A 125 16.51 -8.82 -8.72
CA ALA A 125 15.18 -8.28 -8.41
C ALA A 125 14.75 -7.26 -9.45
N ILE A 126 13.53 -7.38 -9.95
CA ILE A 126 12.93 -6.50 -10.94
C ILE A 126 11.91 -5.60 -10.26
N ASN A 127 12.14 -4.29 -10.36
CA ASN A 127 11.18 -3.28 -9.92
C ASN A 127 10.04 -3.15 -10.95
N VAL A 128 8.95 -3.85 -10.73
CA VAL A 128 7.74 -3.77 -11.56
C VAL A 128 6.93 -2.52 -11.23
N ASN A 129 7.01 -2.02 -9.97
CA ASN A 129 6.28 -0.82 -9.55
C ASN A 129 6.54 0.37 -10.45
N ASP A 130 7.80 0.60 -10.84
CA ASP A 130 8.17 1.79 -11.64
C ASP A 130 7.97 1.59 -13.15
N SER A 131 7.44 0.43 -13.58
CA SER A 131 7.00 0.30 -14.96
C SER A 131 5.85 1.28 -15.26
N VAL A 132 5.83 1.83 -16.48
CA VAL A 132 4.80 2.80 -16.89
C VAL A 132 3.39 2.23 -16.76
N THR A 133 3.24 0.95 -17.04
CA THR A 133 1.95 0.24 -16.97
C THR A 133 1.51 -0.09 -15.53
N LYS A 134 2.39 0.05 -14.52
CA LYS A 134 2.04 -0.19 -13.11
C LYS A 134 1.85 1.11 -12.35
N SER A 135 2.88 1.84 -11.96
CA SER A 135 2.72 2.99 -11.05
C SER A 135 1.89 4.14 -11.64
N LYS A 136 2.06 4.42 -12.93
CA LYS A 136 1.31 5.49 -13.60
C LYS A 136 -0.13 5.08 -13.95
N ASN A 137 -0.47 3.81 -13.77
CA ASN A 137 -1.80 3.26 -14.00
C ASN A 137 -2.44 2.80 -12.68
N ASP A 138 -1.94 1.73 -12.07
CA ASP A 138 -2.52 1.15 -10.86
C ASP A 138 -2.45 2.09 -9.65
N ASN A 139 -1.27 2.58 -9.28
CA ASN A 139 -1.13 3.43 -8.09
C ASN A 139 -1.97 4.71 -8.20
N LYS A 140 -2.10 5.27 -9.40
CA LYS A 140 -2.87 6.49 -9.63
C LYS A 140 -4.36 6.21 -9.82
N TYR A 141 -4.73 5.39 -10.79
CA TYR A 141 -6.14 5.19 -11.16
C TYR A 141 -6.83 4.15 -10.29
N GLY A 142 -6.12 3.14 -9.79
CA GLY A 142 -6.64 2.20 -8.82
C GLY A 142 -7.07 2.91 -7.53
N CYS A 143 -6.22 3.77 -6.97
CA CYS A 143 -6.55 4.57 -5.80
C CYS A 143 -7.64 5.62 -6.09
N ARG A 144 -7.68 6.16 -7.32
CA ARG A 144 -8.77 7.06 -7.73
C ARG A 144 -10.14 6.39 -7.70
N HIS A 145 -10.21 5.09 -8.02
CA HIS A 145 -11.46 4.33 -7.93
C HIS A 145 -11.78 3.92 -6.49
N SER A 146 -10.78 3.38 -5.77
CA SER A 146 -11.03 2.70 -4.50
C SER A 146 -11.22 3.64 -3.31
N LEU A 147 -10.60 4.81 -3.29
CA LEU A 147 -10.66 5.70 -2.13
C LEU A 147 -12.08 6.15 -1.82
N ASN A 148 -12.77 6.77 -2.78
CA ASN A 148 -14.11 7.30 -2.54
C ASN A 148 -15.14 6.18 -2.32
N ASP A 149 -14.99 5.03 -2.98
CA ASP A 149 -15.81 3.84 -2.74
C ASP A 149 -15.64 3.33 -1.31
N GLY A 150 -14.39 3.22 -0.84
CA GLY A 150 -14.08 2.81 0.53
C GLY A 150 -14.65 3.76 1.58
N ILE A 151 -14.46 5.06 1.41
CA ILE A 151 -15.01 6.07 2.34
C ILE A 151 -16.54 6.00 2.38
N LYS A 152 -17.21 5.95 1.23
CA LYS A 152 -18.67 5.89 1.15
C LYS A 152 -19.22 4.62 1.79
N ARG A 153 -18.61 3.47 1.55
CA ARG A 153 -19.02 2.18 2.15
C ARG A 153 -18.84 2.15 3.66
N ALA A 154 -17.76 2.77 4.16
CA ALA A 154 -17.45 2.75 5.59
C ALA A 154 -18.27 3.74 6.41
N THR A 155 -18.73 4.85 5.79
CA THR A 155 -19.24 6.00 6.55
C THR A 155 -20.64 6.46 6.18
N ASP A 156 -21.19 6.03 5.04
CA ASP A 156 -22.41 6.60 4.42
C ASP A 156 -22.36 8.14 4.24
N MET A 157 -21.14 8.71 4.24
CA MET A 157 -20.93 10.15 4.24
C MET A 157 -21.16 10.75 2.85
N LEU A 158 -21.89 11.88 2.82
CA LEU A 158 -21.95 12.72 1.62
C LEU A 158 -20.66 13.54 1.51
N LEU A 159 -19.90 13.36 0.44
CA LEU A 159 -18.56 13.95 0.28
C LEU A 159 -18.58 15.38 -0.25
N SER A 160 -19.55 15.70 -1.14
CA SER A 160 -19.61 17.01 -1.81
C SER A 160 -19.66 18.17 -0.81
N GLY A 161 -18.82 19.19 -1.06
CA GLY A 161 -18.69 20.38 -0.22
C GLY A 161 -17.82 20.21 1.03
N LYS A 162 -17.41 19.00 1.37
CA LYS A 162 -16.49 18.74 2.50
C LYS A 162 -15.04 19.05 2.13
N LYS A 163 -14.20 19.20 3.15
CA LYS A 163 -12.79 19.57 3.02
C LYS A 163 -11.91 18.36 3.31
N ALA A 164 -11.07 18.00 2.34
CA ALA A 164 -10.12 16.92 2.45
C ALA A 164 -8.69 17.45 2.59
N LEU A 165 -7.89 16.78 3.41
CA LEU A 165 -6.46 16.95 3.50
C LEU A 165 -5.79 15.63 3.08
N ILE A 166 -4.99 15.68 2.01
CA ILE A 166 -4.20 14.56 1.52
C ILE A 166 -2.76 14.74 1.99
N ILE A 167 -2.23 13.73 2.70
CA ILE A 167 -0.83 13.68 3.11
C ILE A 167 -0.07 12.83 2.09
N GLY A 168 0.77 13.49 1.27
CA GLY A 168 1.52 12.90 0.17
C GLY A 168 0.88 13.19 -1.20
N TYR A 169 1.74 13.45 -2.21
CA TYR A 169 1.31 13.68 -3.61
C TYR A 169 2.14 12.89 -4.62
N GLY A 170 2.56 11.68 -4.22
CA GLY A 170 3.03 10.64 -5.13
C GLY A 170 1.90 10.14 -6.05
N ASP A 171 2.09 9.01 -6.73
CA ASP A 171 1.06 8.48 -7.64
C ASP A 171 -0.27 8.16 -6.91
N VAL A 172 -0.20 7.59 -5.72
CA VAL A 172 -1.37 7.32 -4.86
C VAL A 172 -2.05 8.62 -4.44
N GLY A 173 -1.28 9.62 -3.98
CA GLY A 173 -1.80 10.93 -3.58
C GLY A 173 -2.47 11.67 -4.73
N LYS A 174 -1.89 11.64 -5.93
CA LYS A 174 -2.49 12.21 -7.16
C LYS A 174 -3.83 11.59 -7.48
N GLY A 175 -3.92 10.26 -7.44
CA GLY A 175 -5.17 9.54 -7.64
C GLY A 175 -6.22 9.88 -6.58
N SER A 176 -5.81 9.89 -5.31
CA SER A 176 -6.64 10.20 -4.16
C SER A 176 -7.20 11.63 -4.21
N ALA A 177 -6.35 12.61 -4.47
CA ALA A 177 -6.77 14.01 -4.58
C ALA A 177 -7.76 14.22 -5.74
N ALA A 178 -7.47 13.64 -6.91
CA ALA A 178 -8.36 13.69 -8.06
C ALA A 178 -9.71 13.00 -7.79
N SER A 179 -9.72 11.89 -7.04
CA SER A 179 -10.92 11.16 -6.63
C SER A 179 -11.85 12.06 -5.81
N LEU A 180 -11.32 12.66 -4.74
CA LEU A 180 -12.13 13.48 -3.83
C LEU A 180 -12.55 14.81 -4.46
N ALA A 181 -11.70 15.42 -5.29
CA ALA A 181 -12.07 16.61 -6.05
C ALA A 181 -13.19 16.33 -7.04
N GLN A 182 -13.21 15.17 -7.69
CA GLN A 182 -14.29 14.76 -8.61
C GLN A 182 -15.64 14.58 -7.89
N GLU A 183 -15.61 14.20 -6.61
CA GLU A 183 -16.81 14.14 -5.76
C GLU A 183 -17.28 15.51 -5.25
N GLY A 184 -16.62 16.60 -5.66
CA GLY A 184 -16.97 17.97 -5.27
C GLY A 184 -16.42 18.38 -3.90
N MET A 185 -15.37 17.73 -3.41
CA MET A 185 -14.69 18.14 -2.19
C MET A 185 -13.70 19.28 -2.46
N VAL A 186 -13.42 20.07 -1.43
CA VAL A 186 -12.29 21.04 -1.40
C VAL A 186 -11.06 20.31 -0.93
N VAL A 187 -10.12 20.02 -1.85
CA VAL A 187 -8.93 19.22 -1.55
C VAL A 187 -7.72 20.11 -1.32
N ARG A 188 -7.01 19.84 -0.24
CA ARG A 188 -5.72 20.41 0.12
C ARG A 188 -4.69 19.29 0.20
N VAL A 189 -3.44 19.60 -0.09
CA VAL A 189 -2.35 18.62 -0.13
C VAL A 189 -1.20 19.09 0.74
N THR A 190 -0.58 18.19 1.48
CA THR A 190 0.73 18.39 2.08
C THR A 190 1.73 17.42 1.47
N GLU A 191 2.93 17.91 1.14
CA GLU A 191 3.95 17.14 0.44
C GLU A 191 5.35 17.65 0.80
N THR A 192 6.30 16.76 0.95
CA THR A 192 7.70 17.07 1.27
C THR A 192 8.61 17.12 0.03
N ASP A 193 8.30 16.33 -1.00
CA ASP A 193 9.03 16.36 -2.26
C ASP A 193 8.65 17.63 -3.06
N PRO A 194 9.61 18.51 -3.37
CA PRO A 194 9.31 19.79 -4.03
C PRO A 194 8.76 19.63 -5.45
N ILE A 195 9.08 18.53 -6.13
CA ILE A 195 8.57 18.24 -7.48
C ILE A 195 7.10 17.84 -7.39
N CYS A 196 6.76 16.91 -6.47
CA CYS A 196 5.38 16.51 -6.25
C CYS A 196 4.53 17.67 -5.69
N ALA A 197 5.09 18.51 -4.82
CA ALA A 197 4.44 19.71 -4.30
C ALA A 197 4.11 20.71 -5.43
N MET A 198 5.06 20.96 -6.33
CA MET A 198 4.84 21.79 -7.51
C MET A 198 3.74 21.20 -8.41
N GLN A 199 3.74 19.88 -8.63
CA GLN A 199 2.71 19.23 -9.43
C GLN A 199 1.33 19.38 -8.80
N ALA A 200 1.20 19.28 -7.45
CA ALA A 200 -0.07 19.52 -6.77
C ALA A 200 -0.62 20.93 -7.06
N CYS A 201 0.24 21.95 -7.02
CA CYS A 201 -0.14 23.32 -7.37
C CYS A 201 -0.55 23.45 -8.84
N MET A 202 0.15 22.80 -9.75
CA MET A 202 -0.17 22.82 -11.20
C MET A 202 -1.48 22.09 -11.52
N ASP A 203 -1.82 21.06 -10.73
CA ASP A 203 -3.08 20.33 -10.82
C ASP A 203 -4.24 21.09 -10.16
N GLY A 204 -3.99 22.29 -9.59
CA GLY A 204 -5.00 23.18 -9.01
C GLY A 204 -5.30 22.96 -7.54
N PHE A 205 -4.52 22.16 -6.84
CA PHE A 205 -4.68 21.94 -5.41
C PHE A 205 -3.91 22.95 -4.56
N SER A 206 -4.48 23.32 -3.40
CA SER A 206 -3.77 24.17 -2.44
C SER A 206 -2.75 23.34 -1.66
N LEU A 207 -1.47 23.72 -1.80
CA LEU A 207 -0.40 23.17 -0.99
C LEU A 207 -0.42 23.81 0.40
N VAL A 208 -0.46 22.98 1.44
CA VAL A 208 -0.53 23.40 2.85
C VAL A 208 0.43 22.59 3.70
N SER A 209 0.61 22.99 4.96
CA SER A 209 1.36 22.20 5.94
C SER A 209 0.54 21.98 7.19
N CYS A 210 0.59 20.74 7.72
CA CYS A 210 0.01 20.40 9.03
C CYS A 210 0.72 21.13 10.19
N TYR A 211 1.98 21.52 9.98
CA TYR A 211 2.77 22.25 10.95
C TYR A 211 3.01 23.70 10.50
N LYS A 212 3.08 24.62 11.45
CA LYS A 212 3.48 26.01 11.19
C LYS A 212 4.89 26.02 10.57
N ASP A 213 5.12 26.94 9.69
CA ASP A 213 6.42 27.11 9.00
C ASP A 213 6.93 25.87 8.25
N GLY A 214 6.08 24.85 8.03
CA GLY A 214 6.41 23.66 7.25
C GLY A 214 7.35 22.67 7.95
N ASN A 215 7.72 22.89 9.19
CA ASN A 215 8.61 22.02 9.95
C ASN A 215 7.83 20.98 10.75
N VAL A 216 8.04 19.69 10.47
CA VAL A 216 7.45 18.58 11.23
C VAL A 216 8.18 18.46 12.57
N THR A 217 7.55 18.89 13.66
CA THR A 217 8.15 18.88 14.99
C THR A 217 7.56 17.81 15.93
N GLY A 218 6.39 17.27 15.60
CA GLY A 218 5.63 16.36 16.46
C GLY A 218 5.03 17.04 17.70
N LYS A 219 5.05 18.39 17.78
CA LYS A 219 4.56 19.13 18.93
C LYS A 219 3.24 19.83 18.63
N GLU A 220 2.29 19.74 19.54
CA GLU A 220 0.96 20.35 19.41
C GLU A 220 1.00 21.88 19.28
N GLU A 221 1.98 22.56 19.87
CA GLU A 221 2.16 24.02 19.80
C GLU A 221 2.50 24.52 18.40
N ASP A 222 3.13 23.65 17.59
CA ASP A 222 3.56 23.96 16.22
C ASP A 222 2.52 23.59 15.17
N ILE A 223 1.42 22.94 15.57
CA ILE A 223 0.36 22.51 14.67
C ILE A 223 -0.39 23.70 14.05
N ASN A 224 -0.72 23.55 12.78
CA ASN A 224 -1.64 24.44 12.05
C ASN A 224 -3.10 24.07 12.42
N LYS A 225 -3.54 24.54 13.61
CA LYS A 225 -4.86 24.17 14.13
C LYS A 225 -6.01 24.62 13.24
N ASP A 226 -5.90 25.77 12.60
CA ASP A 226 -6.97 26.28 11.72
C ASP A 226 -7.18 25.34 10.53
N LEU A 227 -6.12 24.79 9.96
CA LEU A 227 -6.19 23.81 8.89
C LEU A 227 -6.87 22.52 9.36
N LEU A 228 -6.43 21.97 10.49
CA LEU A 228 -6.91 20.66 10.97
C LEU A 228 -8.34 20.72 11.51
N GLN A 229 -8.71 21.81 12.20
CA GLN A 229 -10.09 22.06 12.65
C GLN A 229 -11.06 22.29 11.47
N ASP A 230 -10.55 22.66 10.32
CA ASP A 230 -11.31 22.88 9.08
C ASP A 230 -11.33 21.64 8.17
N THR A 231 -10.68 20.53 8.55
CA THR A 231 -10.58 19.30 7.78
C THR A 231 -11.67 18.29 8.15
N ASP A 232 -12.48 17.85 7.18
CA ASP A 232 -13.51 16.82 7.35
C ASP A 232 -12.94 15.41 7.18
N ILE A 233 -12.03 15.24 6.22
CA ILE A 233 -11.42 13.95 5.88
C ILE A 233 -9.92 14.16 5.74
N LEU A 234 -9.12 13.35 6.45
CA LEU A 234 -7.68 13.27 6.30
C LEU A 234 -7.33 11.92 5.68
N VAL A 235 -6.47 11.92 4.65
CA VAL A 235 -6.05 10.70 3.96
C VAL A 235 -4.54 10.66 3.87
N THR A 236 -3.92 9.59 4.37
CA THR A 236 -2.49 9.33 4.22
C THR A 236 -2.23 8.45 3.00
N THR A 237 -1.18 8.77 2.22
CA THR A 237 -0.94 8.19 0.89
C THR A 237 0.54 7.94 0.59
N THR A 238 1.40 7.92 1.61
CA THR A 238 2.84 8.04 1.43
C THR A 238 3.60 6.71 1.38
N GLY A 239 3.06 5.65 1.97
CA GLY A 239 3.79 4.40 2.20
C GLY A 239 4.98 4.59 3.16
N ASN A 240 4.92 5.59 4.04
CA ASN A 240 5.94 5.90 5.04
C ASN A 240 5.37 5.68 6.46
N VAL A 241 6.13 5.95 7.48
CA VAL A 241 5.76 5.70 8.87
C VAL A 241 5.47 7.03 9.58
N ASN A 242 4.39 7.05 10.40
CA ASN A 242 4.06 8.15 11.32
C ASN A 242 3.95 9.52 10.62
N VAL A 243 3.36 9.56 9.42
CA VAL A 243 3.15 10.81 8.67
C VAL A 243 1.95 11.61 9.18
N CYS A 244 1.04 10.93 9.87
CA CYS A 244 -0.07 11.51 10.62
C CYS A 244 0.11 11.18 12.10
N ASP A 245 0.95 11.94 12.78
CA ASP A 245 1.30 11.71 14.18
C ASP A 245 0.17 12.07 15.16
N SER A 246 0.38 11.74 16.43
CA SER A 246 -0.60 12.01 17.48
C SER A 246 -0.91 13.51 17.67
N ALA A 247 0.03 14.41 17.36
CA ALA A 247 -0.23 15.86 17.43
C ALA A 247 -1.21 16.30 16.33
N ILE A 248 -1.10 15.75 15.13
CA ILE A 248 -2.04 15.97 14.02
C ILE A 248 -3.41 15.40 14.40
N LEU A 249 -3.46 14.11 14.82
CA LEU A 249 -4.71 13.43 15.17
C LEU A 249 -5.49 14.16 16.27
N ASN A 250 -4.83 14.54 17.35
CA ASN A 250 -5.44 15.26 18.48
C ASN A 250 -5.93 16.67 18.12
N SER A 251 -5.42 17.22 17.01
CA SER A 251 -5.77 18.57 16.55
C SER A 251 -6.90 18.58 15.51
N LEU A 252 -7.33 17.44 15.01
CA LEU A 252 -8.48 17.33 14.12
C LEU A 252 -9.77 17.73 14.83
N LYS A 253 -10.75 18.22 14.09
CA LYS A 253 -12.07 18.47 14.66
C LYS A 253 -12.78 17.17 15.04
N ASN A 254 -13.71 17.27 15.99
CA ASN A 254 -14.56 16.14 16.34
C ASN A 254 -15.38 15.68 15.13
N GLY A 255 -15.39 14.36 14.88
CA GLY A 255 -16.07 13.74 13.75
C GLY A 255 -15.31 13.82 12.43
N ALA A 256 -14.05 14.25 12.41
CA ALA A 256 -13.19 14.09 11.24
C ALA A 256 -12.96 12.61 10.95
N VAL A 257 -12.99 12.24 9.67
CA VAL A 257 -12.70 10.88 9.21
C VAL A 257 -11.21 10.80 8.85
N VAL A 258 -10.53 9.80 9.36
CA VAL A 258 -9.12 9.54 9.05
C VAL A 258 -9.03 8.24 8.27
N CYS A 259 -8.36 8.28 7.11
CA CYS A 259 -8.21 7.13 6.20
C CYS A 259 -6.75 6.93 5.87
N ASN A 260 -6.30 5.68 5.83
CA ASN A 260 -5.05 5.30 5.21
C ASN A 260 -5.32 4.57 3.89
N ILE A 261 -4.68 4.99 2.80
CA ILE A 261 -4.66 4.29 1.52
C ILE A 261 -3.23 3.94 1.11
N GLY A 262 -2.23 4.42 1.84
CA GLY A 262 -0.86 3.99 1.69
C GLY A 262 -0.66 2.53 2.09
N HIS A 263 0.53 2.02 1.82
CA HIS A 263 0.81 0.58 2.02
C HIS A 263 0.81 0.17 3.50
N PHE A 264 1.30 1.01 4.39
CA PHE A 264 1.43 0.69 5.81
C PHE A 264 0.33 1.35 6.66
N ASP A 265 -0.24 0.59 7.58
CA ASP A 265 -1.12 1.08 8.65
C ASP A 265 -0.38 2.02 9.61
N THR A 266 0.92 1.86 9.75
CA THR A 266 1.81 2.72 10.54
C THR A 266 2.01 4.14 10.00
N GLU A 267 1.34 4.53 8.92
CA GLU A 267 1.27 5.93 8.48
C GLU A 267 0.52 6.83 9.50
N ILE A 268 -0.39 6.20 10.26
CA ILE A 268 -1.24 6.85 11.26
C ILE A 268 -0.87 6.40 12.65
#